data_1cbd12eae2dfc0de9b270715abbdf576
#
_entry.id   1cbd12eae2dfc0de9b270715abbdf576
#
_cell.length_a   1.000
_cell.length_b   1.000
_cell.length_c   1.000
_cell.angle_alpha   90.00
_cell.angle_beta   90.00
_cell.angle_gamma   90.00
#
_symmetry.space_group_name_H-M   'P 1'
#
loop_
_entity.id
_entity.type
_entity.pdbx_description
1 polymer ?
#
loop_
_entity_poly.entity_id
_entity_poly.type
_entity_poly.pdbx_seq_one_letter_code
_entity_poly.pdbx_strand_id
1 'polypeptide(L)'
;PVLVGPGCGVPGVMASRTIENERDRRMTIMTTCFIPCGAKMPIIGLFAGALFGGSSLVAVSAYFIGFAAIIISGIILKKTKLFAGDPAPFVMELPAYHVPAWGNVLRATWERGWSFIKRAGTVILASTIVLWFLQGFGFEDGVFGMVEDQDNSILAAVASALAWIFAPQGFGNWRATVASISGLIAKENVVGTLGVLYHFGGELSENGDEIWGEVANDYTA
;
A
#
# COMPACT_ATOMS: atom_id res chain seq x y z
N PRO A 1 -1.32 -2.84 -17.22
CA PRO A 1 -1.32 -2.54 -15.78
C PRO A 1 -2.18 -3.52 -14.96
N VAL A 2 -3.39 -3.85 -15.41
CA VAL A 2 -4.32 -4.73 -14.67
C VAL A 2 -3.77 -6.15 -14.48
N LEU A 3 -3.01 -6.69 -15.43
CA LEU A 3 -2.41 -8.02 -15.34
C LEU A 3 -1.22 -8.08 -14.37
N VAL A 4 -0.49 -6.98 -14.24
CA VAL A 4 0.72 -6.90 -13.40
C VAL A 4 0.40 -6.36 -12.01
N GLY A 5 -0.63 -5.53 -11.91
CA GLY A 5 -1.06 -4.87 -10.68
C GLY A 5 -1.38 -5.78 -9.50
N PRO A 6 -2.00 -6.97 -9.69
CA PRO A 6 -2.25 -7.91 -8.60
C PRO A 6 -0.98 -8.43 -7.90
N GLY A 7 0.15 -8.49 -8.62
CA GLY A 7 1.44 -8.81 -8.00
C GLY A 7 2.01 -7.62 -7.22
N CYS A 8 2.22 -6.51 -7.91
CA CYS A 8 2.75 -5.28 -7.32
C CYS A 8 2.25 -4.06 -8.11
N GLY A 9 1.73 -3.05 -7.39
CA GLY A 9 1.23 -1.82 -8.01
C GLY A 9 2.32 -0.98 -8.68
N VAL A 10 3.56 -1.04 -8.21
CA VAL A 10 4.67 -0.22 -8.76
C VAL A 10 5.00 -0.59 -10.22
N PRO A 11 5.26 -1.87 -10.57
CA PRO A 11 5.41 -2.28 -11.96
C PRO A 11 4.14 -2.01 -12.79
N GLY A 12 2.95 -2.12 -12.19
CA GLY A 12 1.68 -1.78 -12.84
C GLY A 12 1.61 -0.31 -13.28
N VAL A 13 2.01 0.60 -12.40
CA VAL A 13 2.13 2.04 -12.71
C VAL A 13 3.24 2.29 -13.72
N MET A 14 4.40 1.62 -13.59
CA MET A 14 5.50 1.77 -14.56
C MET A 14 5.10 1.31 -15.97
N ALA A 15 4.29 0.24 -16.07
CA ALA A 15 3.78 -0.26 -17.34
C ALA A 15 2.82 0.73 -18.02
N SER A 16 2.22 1.68 -17.29
CA SER A 16 1.36 2.71 -17.88
C SER A 16 2.11 3.65 -18.83
N ARG A 17 3.45 3.68 -18.78
CA ARG A 17 4.29 4.47 -19.70
C ARG A 17 4.14 4.05 -21.16
N THR A 18 3.66 2.83 -21.42
CA THR A 18 3.38 2.35 -22.78
C THR A 18 2.09 2.92 -23.36
N ILE A 19 1.29 3.61 -22.57
CA ILE A 19 0.05 4.25 -23.02
C ILE A 19 0.39 5.62 -23.58
N GLU A 20 0.17 5.81 -24.87
CA GLU A 20 0.50 7.05 -25.60
C GLU A 20 -0.38 8.21 -25.18
N ASN A 21 -1.69 7.96 -24.99
CA ASN A 21 -2.62 8.98 -24.58
C ASN A 21 -2.40 9.37 -23.10
N GLU A 22 -2.04 10.62 -22.87
CA GLU A 22 -1.73 11.11 -21.53
C GLU A 22 -2.93 11.04 -20.57
N ARG A 23 -4.15 11.26 -21.07
CA ARG A 23 -5.38 11.17 -20.27
C ARG A 23 -5.63 9.74 -19.80
N ASP A 24 -5.56 8.78 -20.72
CA ASP A 24 -5.75 7.37 -20.40
C ASP A 24 -4.63 6.84 -19.51
N ARG A 25 -3.41 7.32 -19.70
CA ARG A 25 -2.28 7.01 -18.83
C ARG A 25 -2.50 7.52 -17.41
N ARG A 26 -2.93 8.77 -17.24
CA ARG A 26 -3.22 9.33 -15.90
C ARG A 26 -4.39 8.61 -15.23
N MET A 27 -5.46 8.32 -15.98
CA MET A 27 -6.59 7.54 -15.46
C MET A 27 -6.15 6.15 -15.00
N THR A 28 -5.32 5.48 -15.79
CA THR A 28 -4.74 4.17 -15.45
C THR A 28 -3.90 4.22 -14.19
N ILE A 29 -3.06 5.25 -14.02
CA ILE A 29 -2.24 5.43 -12.82
C ILE A 29 -3.14 5.58 -11.58
N MET A 30 -4.18 6.41 -11.67
CA MET A 30 -5.11 6.63 -10.56
C MET A 30 -5.88 5.37 -10.17
N THR A 31 -6.36 4.61 -11.14
CA THR A 31 -7.16 3.39 -10.89
C THR A 31 -6.30 2.20 -10.47
N THR A 32 -5.03 2.16 -10.85
CA THR A 32 -4.10 1.08 -10.45
C THR A 32 -3.93 0.99 -8.93
N CYS A 33 -4.11 2.10 -8.19
CA CYS A 33 -4.02 2.11 -6.74
C CYS A 33 -5.10 1.26 -6.05
N PHE A 34 -6.24 1.03 -6.68
CA PHE A 34 -7.33 0.21 -6.14
C PHE A 34 -7.09 -1.30 -6.32
N ILE A 35 -6.16 -1.70 -7.18
CA ILE A 35 -5.87 -3.12 -7.40
C ILE A 35 -5.40 -3.75 -6.10
N PRO A 36 -6.07 -4.81 -5.61
CA PRO A 36 -5.57 -5.59 -4.49
C PRO A 36 -4.30 -6.31 -4.92
N CYS A 37 -3.18 -5.96 -4.30
CA CYS A 37 -1.87 -6.56 -4.56
C CYS A 37 -1.45 -7.46 -3.40
N GLY A 38 -0.38 -8.25 -3.60
CA GLY A 38 0.13 -9.17 -2.57
C GLY A 38 0.38 -8.50 -1.22
N ALA A 39 0.88 -7.25 -1.21
CA ALA A 39 1.12 -6.50 0.03
C ALA A 39 -0.16 -6.04 0.76
N LYS A 40 -1.32 -6.05 0.10
CA LYS A 40 -2.61 -5.73 0.73
C LYS A 40 -3.30 -6.97 1.31
N MET A 41 -2.93 -8.18 0.85
CA MET A 41 -3.56 -9.41 1.31
C MET A 41 -3.38 -9.66 2.81
N PRO A 42 -2.20 -9.49 3.41
CA PRO A 42 -2.04 -9.60 4.85
C PRO A 42 -2.94 -8.64 5.63
N ILE A 43 -3.09 -7.40 5.16
CA ILE A 43 -3.95 -6.39 5.79
C ILE A 43 -5.43 -6.82 5.72
N ILE A 44 -5.87 -7.28 4.54
CA ILE A 44 -7.23 -7.81 4.37
C ILE A 44 -7.45 -9.03 5.26
N GLY A 45 -6.45 -9.93 5.36
CA GLY A 45 -6.48 -11.09 6.22
C GLY A 45 -6.61 -10.72 7.70
N LEU A 46 -5.82 -9.77 8.16
CA LEU A 46 -5.85 -9.27 9.53
C LEU A 46 -7.24 -8.72 9.90
N PHE A 47 -7.79 -7.81 9.11
CA PHE A 47 -9.11 -7.23 9.39
C PHE A 47 -10.26 -8.23 9.18
N ALA A 48 -10.17 -9.11 8.19
CA ALA A 48 -11.15 -10.19 8.02
C ALA A 48 -11.11 -11.18 9.20
N GLY A 49 -9.93 -11.44 9.73
CA GLY A 49 -9.73 -12.27 10.93
C GLY A 49 -10.29 -11.61 12.18
N ALA A 50 -9.86 -10.39 12.45
CA ALA A 50 -10.22 -9.66 13.67
C ALA A 50 -11.72 -9.35 13.75
N LEU A 51 -12.35 -8.84 12.67
CA LEU A 51 -13.73 -8.35 12.69
C LEU A 51 -14.76 -9.42 12.27
N PHE A 52 -14.37 -10.40 11.45
CA PHE A 52 -15.30 -11.37 10.86
C PHE A 52 -14.93 -12.83 11.20
N GLY A 53 -14.10 -13.04 12.24
CA GLY A 53 -13.76 -14.37 12.74
C GLY A 53 -13.04 -15.27 11.72
N GLY A 54 -12.21 -14.71 10.86
CA GLY A 54 -11.41 -15.46 9.89
C GLY A 54 -12.19 -15.98 8.67
N SER A 55 -13.34 -15.41 8.36
CA SER A 55 -14.14 -15.83 7.21
C SER A 55 -13.41 -15.59 5.89
N SER A 56 -13.03 -16.67 5.19
CA SER A 56 -12.41 -16.60 3.87
C SER A 56 -13.27 -15.92 2.81
N LEU A 57 -14.60 -15.97 2.95
CA LEU A 57 -15.53 -15.30 2.05
C LEU A 57 -15.38 -13.77 2.11
N VAL A 58 -15.09 -13.22 3.30
CA VAL A 58 -14.87 -11.77 3.47
C VAL A 58 -13.58 -11.34 2.76
N ALA A 59 -12.50 -12.10 2.91
CA ALA A 59 -11.24 -11.81 2.24
C ALA A 59 -11.38 -11.86 0.71
N VAL A 60 -12.08 -12.87 0.19
CA VAL A 60 -12.36 -13.00 -1.25
C VAL A 60 -13.27 -11.87 -1.74
N SER A 61 -14.31 -11.52 -0.98
CA SER A 61 -15.22 -10.42 -1.35
C SER A 61 -14.49 -9.08 -1.42
N ALA A 62 -13.57 -8.80 -0.50
CA ALA A 62 -12.75 -7.59 -0.51
C ALA A 62 -11.92 -7.47 -1.80
N TYR A 63 -11.43 -8.60 -2.33
CA TYR A 63 -10.73 -8.63 -3.60
C TYR A 63 -11.63 -8.23 -4.77
N PHE A 64 -12.85 -8.79 -4.84
CA PHE A 64 -13.82 -8.43 -5.87
C PHE A 64 -14.31 -6.98 -5.74
N ILE A 65 -14.49 -6.47 -4.52
CA ILE A 65 -14.82 -5.07 -4.27
C ILE A 65 -13.72 -4.15 -4.81
N GLY A 66 -12.45 -4.52 -4.65
CA GLY A 66 -11.33 -3.78 -5.23
C GLY A 66 -11.42 -3.67 -6.75
N PHE A 67 -11.74 -4.76 -7.45
CA PHE A 67 -11.95 -4.72 -8.90
C PHE A 67 -13.19 -3.92 -9.30
N ALA A 68 -14.29 -4.06 -8.57
CA ALA A 68 -15.49 -3.25 -8.82
C ALA A 68 -15.19 -1.75 -8.64
N ALA A 69 -14.41 -1.39 -7.64
CA ALA A 69 -13.98 -0.01 -7.41
C ALA A 69 -13.17 0.55 -8.59
N ILE A 70 -12.31 -0.27 -9.21
CA ILE A 70 -11.55 0.14 -10.42
C ILE A 70 -12.50 0.47 -11.56
N ILE A 71 -13.48 -0.41 -11.81
CA ILE A 71 -14.45 -0.23 -12.90
C ILE A 71 -15.30 1.02 -12.66
N ILE A 72 -15.84 1.16 -11.45
CA ILE A 72 -16.70 2.30 -11.08
C ILE A 72 -15.89 3.61 -11.15
N SER A 73 -14.68 3.64 -10.57
CA SER A 73 -13.81 4.81 -10.64
C SER A 73 -13.43 5.18 -12.05
N GLY A 74 -13.14 4.19 -12.91
CA GLY A 74 -12.83 4.41 -14.32
C GLY A 74 -14.01 5.03 -15.06
N ILE A 75 -15.24 4.55 -14.83
CA ILE A 75 -16.47 5.09 -15.45
C ILE A 75 -16.71 6.53 -14.96
N ILE A 76 -16.56 6.79 -13.67
CA ILE A 76 -16.74 8.12 -13.10
C ILE A 76 -15.70 9.09 -13.66
N LEU A 77 -14.43 8.70 -13.66
CA LEU A 77 -13.34 9.54 -14.19
C LEU A 77 -13.54 9.88 -15.67
N LYS A 78 -13.98 8.91 -16.48
CA LYS A 78 -14.25 9.13 -17.91
C LYS A 78 -15.36 10.15 -18.16
N LYS A 79 -16.32 10.31 -17.22
CA LYS A 79 -17.39 11.31 -17.31
C LYS A 79 -16.95 12.71 -16.88
N THR A 80 -15.82 12.85 -16.21
CA THR A 80 -15.28 14.16 -15.81
C THR A 80 -14.65 14.88 -16.99
N LYS A 81 -14.81 16.20 -17.04
CA LYS A 81 -14.27 17.04 -18.14
C LYS A 81 -12.76 16.90 -18.34
N LEU A 82 -12.01 16.53 -17.29
CA LEU A 82 -10.56 16.30 -17.33
C LEU A 82 -10.17 15.05 -18.14
N PHE A 83 -11.03 14.04 -18.15
CA PHE A 83 -10.79 12.74 -18.79
C PHE A 83 -11.79 12.41 -19.89
N ALA A 84 -12.76 13.30 -20.16
CA ALA A 84 -13.69 13.16 -21.25
C ALA A 84 -12.95 13.34 -22.59
N GLY A 85 -13.21 12.45 -23.53
CA GLY A 85 -12.68 12.50 -24.89
C GLY A 85 -12.82 11.14 -25.57
N ASP A 86 -12.67 11.14 -26.87
CA ASP A 86 -12.71 9.92 -27.67
C ASP A 86 -11.49 9.04 -27.32
N PRO A 87 -11.68 7.71 -27.26
CA PRO A 87 -10.58 6.78 -27.09
C PRO A 87 -9.59 6.97 -28.25
N ALA A 88 -8.31 7.11 -27.92
CA ALA A 88 -7.29 7.17 -28.96
C ALA A 88 -7.37 5.92 -29.83
N PRO A 89 -7.41 6.05 -31.17
CA PRO A 89 -7.34 4.89 -32.03
C PRO A 89 -6.00 4.18 -31.76
N PHE A 90 -6.09 2.94 -31.33
CA PHE A 90 -4.90 2.11 -31.13
C PHE A 90 -4.40 1.65 -32.50
N VAL A 91 -3.63 2.50 -33.15
CA VAL A 91 -2.93 2.17 -34.38
C VAL A 91 -1.48 1.89 -34.03
N MET A 92 -1.17 0.62 -33.81
CA MET A 92 0.21 0.18 -33.66
C MET A 92 0.66 -0.44 -34.98
N GLU A 93 1.52 0.23 -35.71
CA GLU A 93 2.25 -0.41 -36.80
C GLU A 93 3.14 -1.46 -36.17
N LEU A 94 2.85 -2.73 -36.45
CA LEU A 94 3.65 -3.85 -35.97
C LEU A 94 4.98 -3.83 -36.73
N PRO A 95 6.11 -3.52 -36.06
CA PRO A 95 7.40 -3.64 -36.69
C PRO A 95 7.67 -5.09 -37.05
N ALA A 96 8.48 -5.33 -38.08
CA ALA A 96 8.86 -6.67 -38.47
C ALA A 96 9.43 -7.46 -37.29
N TYR A 97 8.95 -8.67 -37.08
CA TYR A 97 9.41 -9.52 -35.99
C TYR A 97 10.86 -9.92 -36.21
N HIS A 98 11.73 -9.52 -35.30
CA HIS A 98 13.11 -9.95 -35.22
C HIS A 98 13.28 -10.79 -33.96
N VAL A 99 14.01 -11.89 -34.09
CA VAL A 99 14.37 -12.70 -32.91
C VAL A 99 15.28 -11.85 -32.02
N PRO A 100 14.90 -11.62 -30.75
CA PRO A 100 15.69 -10.77 -29.87
C PRO A 100 17.03 -11.42 -29.56
N ALA A 101 18.10 -10.64 -29.60
CA ALA A 101 19.43 -11.08 -29.18
C ALA A 101 19.41 -11.27 -27.64
N TRP A 102 19.61 -12.49 -27.17
CA TRP A 102 19.56 -12.87 -25.77
C TRP A 102 20.45 -11.99 -24.87
N GLY A 103 21.63 -11.61 -25.34
CA GLY A 103 22.54 -10.72 -24.60
C GLY A 103 21.94 -9.35 -24.33
N ASN A 104 21.23 -8.77 -25.30
CA ASN A 104 20.60 -7.46 -25.16
C ASN A 104 19.41 -7.54 -24.19
N VAL A 105 18.61 -8.63 -24.26
CA VAL A 105 17.47 -8.86 -23.35
C VAL A 105 17.95 -8.99 -21.92
N LEU A 106 18.95 -9.84 -21.67
CA LEU A 106 19.50 -10.05 -20.33
C LEU A 106 20.09 -8.76 -19.75
N ARG A 107 20.86 -8.03 -20.56
CA ARG A 107 21.45 -6.76 -20.12
C ARG A 107 20.37 -5.72 -19.80
N ALA A 108 19.39 -5.53 -20.66
CA ALA A 108 18.30 -4.59 -20.43
C ALA A 108 17.45 -4.95 -19.22
N THR A 109 17.21 -6.24 -18.99
CA THR A 109 16.48 -6.74 -17.81
C THR A 109 17.27 -6.48 -16.55
N TRP A 110 18.59 -6.77 -16.57
CA TRP A 110 19.47 -6.51 -15.44
C TRP A 110 19.55 -5.02 -15.09
N GLU A 111 19.78 -4.17 -16.06
CA GLU A 111 19.86 -2.71 -15.86
C GLU A 111 18.56 -2.13 -15.28
N ARG A 112 17.40 -2.58 -15.80
CA ARG A 112 16.09 -2.16 -15.29
C ARG A 112 15.82 -2.71 -13.90
N GLY A 113 16.10 -3.98 -13.67
CA GLY A 113 15.96 -4.64 -12.37
C GLY A 113 16.83 -3.99 -11.30
N TRP A 114 18.10 -3.76 -11.61
CA TRP A 114 19.05 -3.11 -10.71
C TRP A 114 18.62 -1.67 -10.36
N SER A 115 18.20 -0.91 -11.37
CA SER A 115 17.68 0.44 -11.15
C SER A 115 16.43 0.46 -10.26
N PHE A 116 15.56 -0.53 -10.41
CA PHE A 116 14.37 -0.69 -9.55
C PHE A 116 14.78 -1.01 -8.11
N ILE A 117 15.64 -2.01 -7.90
CA ILE A 117 16.13 -2.43 -6.58
C ILE A 117 16.81 -1.26 -5.87
N LYS A 118 17.72 -0.55 -6.57
CA LYS A 118 18.40 0.60 -5.98
C LYS A 118 17.44 1.70 -5.56
N ARG A 119 16.46 2.01 -6.38
CA ARG A 119 15.49 3.08 -6.10
C ARG A 119 14.53 2.70 -4.99
N ALA A 120 13.94 1.52 -5.05
CA ALA A 120 13.03 1.00 -4.05
C ALA A 120 13.75 0.78 -2.69
N GLY A 121 14.92 0.13 -2.71
CA GLY A 121 15.71 -0.13 -1.51
C GLY A 121 16.14 1.16 -0.79
N THR A 122 16.55 2.19 -1.53
CA THR A 122 16.94 3.47 -0.91
C THR A 122 15.75 4.15 -0.22
N VAL A 123 14.59 4.19 -0.87
CA VAL A 123 13.39 4.81 -0.30
C VAL A 123 12.92 4.03 0.92
N ILE A 124 12.84 2.71 0.83
CA ILE A 124 12.40 1.85 1.94
C ILE A 124 13.36 1.99 3.13
N LEU A 125 14.68 1.91 2.89
CA LEU A 125 15.69 2.06 3.95
C LEU A 125 15.58 3.43 4.64
N ALA A 126 15.52 4.51 3.86
CA ALA A 126 15.39 5.85 4.41
C ALA A 126 14.10 6.01 5.23
N SER A 127 12.99 5.51 4.73
CA SER A 127 11.70 5.54 5.42
C SER A 127 11.71 4.74 6.72
N THR A 128 12.33 3.55 6.69
CA THR A 128 12.44 2.70 7.89
C THR A 128 13.30 3.37 8.97
N ILE A 129 14.41 4.00 8.59
CA ILE A 129 15.25 4.75 9.54
C ILE A 129 14.46 5.91 10.16
N VAL A 130 13.71 6.66 9.35
CA VAL A 130 12.89 7.78 9.85
C VAL A 130 11.79 7.28 10.78
N LEU A 131 11.08 6.21 10.42
CA LEU A 131 10.05 5.62 11.28
C LEU A 131 10.64 5.09 12.58
N TRP A 132 11.77 4.40 12.53
CA TRP A 132 12.46 3.89 13.72
C TRP A 132 12.84 5.05 14.67
N PHE A 133 13.36 6.14 14.11
CA PHE A 133 13.69 7.32 14.91
C PHE A 133 12.45 7.93 15.56
N LEU A 134 11.36 8.10 14.79
CA LEU A 134 10.10 8.67 15.29
C LEU A 134 9.39 7.78 16.32
N GLN A 135 9.58 6.47 16.24
CA GLN A 135 9.03 5.51 17.22
C GLN A 135 9.89 5.44 18.49
N GLY A 136 11.22 5.50 18.33
CA GLY A 136 12.16 5.33 19.47
C GLY A 136 12.37 6.59 20.29
N PHE A 137 12.04 7.77 19.76
CA PHE A 137 12.24 9.02 20.47
C PHE A 137 10.90 9.70 20.79
N GLY A 138 10.80 10.25 22.00
CA GLY A 138 9.60 10.93 22.48
C GLY A 138 9.89 11.85 23.66
N PHE A 139 8.82 12.34 24.26
CA PHE A 139 8.86 13.17 25.45
C PHE A 139 8.28 12.37 26.62
N GLU A 140 9.13 11.93 27.54
CA GLU A 140 8.74 11.30 28.78
C GLU A 140 9.14 12.20 29.94
N ASP A 141 8.21 12.55 30.83
CA ASP A 141 8.40 13.49 31.95
C ASP A 141 9.01 14.86 31.57
N GLY A 142 8.78 15.32 30.33
CA GLY A 142 9.30 16.59 29.84
C GLY A 142 10.77 16.56 29.39
N VAL A 143 11.39 15.39 29.36
CA VAL A 143 12.75 15.17 28.87
C VAL A 143 12.69 14.47 27.52
N PHE A 144 13.43 14.98 26.54
CA PHE A 144 13.57 14.34 25.23
C PHE A 144 14.55 13.17 25.34
N GLY A 145 14.10 11.95 25.07
CA GLY A 145 14.91 10.76 25.16
C GLY A 145 14.35 9.58 24.38
N MET A 146 15.01 8.44 24.53
CA MET A 146 14.46 7.16 24.08
C MET A 146 13.31 6.78 25.01
N VAL A 147 12.16 6.46 24.41
CA VAL A 147 10.92 6.14 25.12
C VAL A 147 10.70 4.63 25.04
N GLU A 148 10.42 3.99 26.17
CA GLU A 148 10.05 2.57 26.21
C GLU A 148 8.58 2.38 25.84
N ASP A 149 7.71 3.31 26.26
CA ASP A 149 6.29 3.31 25.91
C ASP A 149 6.03 4.06 24.61
N GLN A 150 5.55 3.36 23.61
CA GLN A 150 5.28 3.93 22.28
C GLN A 150 4.17 5.00 22.29
N ASP A 151 3.31 5.00 23.31
CA ASP A 151 2.27 6.00 23.50
C ASP A 151 2.83 7.43 23.68
N ASN A 152 4.07 7.54 24.20
CA ASN A 152 4.78 8.81 24.42
C ASN A 152 5.75 9.16 23.28
N SER A 153 5.75 8.40 22.17
CA SER A 153 6.61 8.64 21.01
C SER A 153 6.16 9.87 20.22
N ILE A 154 7.11 10.50 19.53
CA ILE A 154 6.81 11.60 18.58
C ILE A 154 5.80 11.12 17.53
N LEU A 155 5.93 9.87 17.10
CA LEU A 155 5.03 9.28 16.11
C LEU A 155 3.59 9.19 16.65
N ALA A 156 3.40 8.80 17.91
CA ALA A 156 2.09 8.76 18.56
C ALA A 156 1.46 10.16 18.67
N ALA A 157 2.26 11.17 19.01
CA ALA A 157 1.79 12.56 19.10
C ALA A 157 1.34 13.08 17.74
N VAL A 158 2.11 12.85 16.67
CA VAL A 158 1.75 13.24 15.30
C VAL A 158 0.51 12.47 14.83
N ALA A 159 0.45 11.17 15.10
CA ALA A 159 -0.68 10.33 14.71
C ALA A 159 -1.96 10.73 15.44
N SER A 160 -1.89 11.06 16.72
CA SER A 160 -3.04 11.55 17.49
C SER A 160 -3.57 12.86 16.92
N ALA A 161 -2.69 13.77 16.52
CA ALA A 161 -3.08 15.02 15.86
C ALA A 161 -3.75 14.80 14.51
N LEU A 162 -3.44 13.71 13.81
CA LEU A 162 -4.00 13.35 12.50
C LEU A 162 -5.19 12.38 12.59
N ALA A 163 -5.43 11.77 13.75
CA ALA A 163 -6.45 10.74 13.95
C ALA A 163 -7.87 11.25 13.59
N TRP A 164 -8.15 12.54 13.79
CA TRP A 164 -9.44 13.13 13.42
C TRP A 164 -9.77 13.03 11.93
N ILE A 165 -8.75 13.00 11.05
CA ILE A 165 -8.94 12.85 9.60
C ILE A 165 -9.45 11.44 9.26
N PHE A 166 -9.03 10.45 10.04
CA PHE A 166 -9.40 9.04 9.85
C PHE A 166 -10.64 8.62 10.65
N ALA A 167 -11.11 9.47 11.58
CA ALA A 167 -12.30 9.22 12.39
C ALA A 167 -13.55 8.87 11.57
N PRO A 168 -13.88 9.54 10.43
CA PRO A 168 -15.05 9.19 9.63
C PRO A 168 -15.00 7.80 8.99
N GLN A 169 -13.79 7.20 8.93
CA GLN A 169 -13.56 5.87 8.34
C GLN A 169 -13.54 4.75 9.39
N GLY A 170 -13.76 5.06 10.67
CA GLY A 170 -13.64 4.12 11.76
C GLY A 170 -12.20 3.91 12.28
N PHE A 171 -11.23 4.65 11.77
CA PHE A 171 -9.81 4.58 12.16
C PHE A 171 -9.37 5.77 13.02
N GLY A 172 -10.27 6.30 13.87
CA GLY A 172 -10.00 7.44 14.76
C GLY A 172 -9.01 7.15 15.90
N ASN A 173 -8.48 5.95 15.98
CA ASN A 173 -7.48 5.51 16.94
C ASN A 173 -6.07 5.93 16.47
N TRP A 174 -5.20 6.38 17.38
CA TRP A 174 -3.83 6.76 17.06
C TRP A 174 -3.01 5.59 16.51
N ARG A 175 -3.21 4.37 17.01
CA ARG A 175 -2.53 3.14 16.52
C ARG A 175 -2.88 2.86 15.06
N ALA A 176 -4.17 2.94 14.71
CA ALA A 176 -4.63 2.81 13.33
C ALA A 176 -4.06 3.89 12.41
N THR A 177 -3.93 5.11 12.92
CA THR A 177 -3.34 6.23 12.18
C THR A 177 -1.86 6.01 11.93
N VAL A 178 -1.10 5.54 12.93
CA VAL A 178 0.32 5.14 12.76
C VAL A 178 0.47 4.05 11.73
N ALA A 179 -0.34 2.98 11.83
CA ALA A 179 -0.33 1.89 10.86
C ALA A 179 -0.69 2.37 9.45
N SER A 180 -1.62 3.30 9.32
CA SER A 180 -1.99 3.90 8.02
C SER A 180 -0.85 4.73 7.43
N ILE A 181 -0.17 5.53 8.24
CA ILE A 181 0.99 6.33 7.81
C ILE A 181 2.15 5.42 7.40
N SER A 182 2.46 4.40 8.20
CA SER A 182 3.49 3.42 7.84
C SER A 182 3.13 2.67 6.56
N GLY A 183 1.85 2.34 6.37
CA GLY A 183 1.33 1.71 5.16
C GLY A 183 1.38 2.58 3.90
N LEU A 184 1.40 3.89 4.03
CA LEU A 184 1.66 4.78 2.89
C LEU A 184 3.08 4.66 2.37
N ILE A 185 4.02 4.37 3.26
CA ILE A 185 5.45 4.22 2.93
C ILE A 185 5.72 2.81 2.41
N ALA A 186 5.32 1.80 3.19
CA ALA A 186 5.50 0.39 2.88
C ALA A 186 4.30 -0.41 3.38
N LYS A 187 3.44 -0.84 2.47
CA LYS A 187 2.16 -1.51 2.79
C LYS A 187 2.35 -2.83 3.54
N GLU A 188 3.42 -3.54 3.25
CA GLU A 188 3.80 -4.78 3.92
C GLU A 188 4.11 -4.59 5.40
N ASN A 189 4.49 -3.40 5.81
CA ASN A 189 4.85 -3.14 7.21
C ASN A 189 3.63 -2.85 8.10
N VAL A 190 2.42 -2.72 7.57
CA VAL A 190 1.22 -2.38 8.36
C VAL A 190 0.98 -3.42 9.45
N VAL A 191 1.00 -4.71 9.10
CA VAL A 191 0.77 -5.81 10.06
C VAL A 191 1.87 -5.83 11.12
N GLY A 192 3.14 -5.71 10.70
CA GLY A 192 4.26 -5.63 11.63
C GLY A 192 4.19 -4.41 12.55
N THR A 193 3.80 -3.24 12.03
CA THR A 193 3.63 -2.03 12.84
C THR A 193 2.51 -2.20 13.86
N LEU A 194 1.37 -2.78 13.48
CA LEU A 194 0.29 -3.07 14.43
C LEU A 194 0.76 -4.05 15.50
N GLY A 195 1.49 -5.10 15.15
CA GLY A 195 2.05 -6.03 16.12
C GLY A 195 2.95 -5.38 17.16
N VAL A 196 3.81 -4.46 16.72
CA VAL A 196 4.65 -3.67 17.63
C VAL A 196 3.80 -2.76 18.53
N LEU A 197 2.78 -2.09 17.97
CA LEU A 197 1.89 -1.19 18.69
C LEU A 197 0.99 -1.91 19.72
N TYR A 198 0.70 -3.19 19.50
CA TYR A 198 -0.02 -4.04 20.44
C TYR A 198 0.93 -4.85 21.36
N HIS A 199 2.21 -4.46 21.42
CA HIS A 199 3.23 -5.06 22.30
C HIS A 199 3.39 -6.58 22.13
N PHE A 200 3.14 -7.10 20.93
CA PHE A 200 3.39 -8.51 20.65
C PHE A 200 4.88 -8.79 20.55
N GLY A 201 5.43 -9.49 21.52
CA GLY A 201 6.88 -9.78 21.62
C GLY A 201 7.36 -11.01 20.83
N GLY A 202 6.51 -11.61 19.99
CA GLY A 202 6.82 -12.79 19.19
C GLY A 202 6.96 -12.52 17.71
N GLU A 203 7.21 -13.59 16.93
CA GLU A 203 7.08 -13.51 15.47
C GLU A 203 5.61 -13.50 15.08
N LEU A 204 5.20 -12.48 14.33
CA LEU A 204 3.85 -12.38 13.79
C LEU A 204 3.71 -13.26 12.54
N SER A 205 2.58 -13.95 12.45
CA SER A 205 2.17 -14.57 11.18
C SER A 205 1.94 -13.50 10.10
N GLU A 206 1.96 -13.90 8.84
CA GLU A 206 1.75 -12.98 7.72
C GLU A 206 0.39 -12.23 7.83
N ASN A 207 -0.62 -12.87 8.41
CA ASN A 207 -1.96 -12.32 8.60
C ASN A 207 -2.17 -11.71 9.99
N GLY A 208 -1.19 -11.75 10.88
CA GLY A 208 -1.27 -11.21 12.23
C GLY A 208 -2.32 -11.90 13.12
N ASP A 209 -2.47 -13.22 13.00
CA ASP A 209 -3.50 -14.01 13.71
C ASP A 209 -3.41 -13.80 15.23
N GLU A 210 -2.22 -13.56 15.73
CA GLU A 210 -1.91 -13.44 17.16
C GLU A 210 -2.50 -12.16 17.77
N ILE A 211 -2.72 -11.12 16.96
CA ILE A 211 -3.23 -9.82 17.44
C ILE A 211 -4.70 -9.57 17.09
N TRP A 212 -5.41 -10.54 16.49
CA TRP A 212 -6.81 -10.37 16.09
C TRP A 212 -7.73 -9.95 17.24
N GLY A 213 -7.53 -10.52 18.43
CA GLY A 213 -8.34 -10.19 19.60
C GLY A 213 -8.20 -8.75 20.05
N GLU A 214 -6.99 -8.21 20.02
CA GLU A 214 -6.70 -6.84 20.44
C GLU A 214 -7.20 -5.84 19.40
N VAL A 215 -6.96 -6.15 18.12
CA VAL A 215 -7.48 -5.35 17.01
C VAL A 215 -9.01 -5.33 17.03
N ALA A 216 -9.67 -6.47 17.26
CA ALA A 216 -11.12 -6.52 17.35
C ALA A 216 -11.65 -5.62 18.47
N ASN A 217 -11.04 -5.64 19.65
CA ASN A 217 -11.45 -4.80 20.76
C ASN A 217 -11.33 -3.30 20.45
N ASP A 218 -10.25 -2.88 19.80
CA ASP A 218 -10.00 -1.47 19.46
C ASP A 218 -10.96 -0.92 18.38
N TYR A 219 -11.50 -1.79 17.52
CA TYR A 219 -12.37 -1.37 16.40
C TYR A 219 -13.85 -1.67 16.62
N THR A 220 -14.21 -2.45 17.65
CA THR A 220 -15.62 -2.76 17.98
C THR A 220 -16.12 -2.02 19.22
N ALA A 221 -15.25 -1.35 19.95
CA ALA A 221 -15.58 -0.51 21.10
C ALA A 221 -15.89 0.92 20.64
#